data_075027f36cc93ac25fb1ef6d9682423d
#
_entry.id   075027f36cc93ac25fb1ef6d9682423d
#
_cell.length_a   1.000
_cell.length_b   1.000
_cell.length_c   1.000
_cell.angle_alpha   90.00
_cell.angle_beta   90.00
_cell.angle_gamma   90.00
#
_symmetry.space_group_name_H-M   'P 1'
#
loop_
_entity.id
_entity.type
_entity.pdbx_description
1 polymer ?
#
loop_
_entity_poly.entity_id
_entity_poly.type
_entity_poly.pdbx_seq_one_letter_code
_entity_poly.pdbx_strand_id
1 'polypeptide(L)'
;MSVAVPRVTIVEAVAPAEIDAVRTLVLEYRDSLGLDLAFQQFAEEVAALAAMYGPPGGALFLGTLGGVAAGCVGVRPFEPRCCEMKRLYVRPAARGHRLGRQLAERSMAAARALGYARMRLDTLPSMQDAQALYVALGFYDIQPYRHSPVPGTRFLE
;
A
#
# COMPACT_ATOMS: atom_id res chain seq x y z
N MET A 1 5.61 26.25 -25.36
CA MET A 1 5.60 24.78 -25.44
C MET A 1 4.83 24.23 -24.25
N SER A 2 3.83 23.43 -24.52
CA SER A 2 3.07 22.74 -23.49
C SER A 2 3.92 21.55 -22.98
N VAL A 3 4.28 21.56 -21.69
CA VAL A 3 4.92 20.38 -21.07
C VAL A 3 3.80 19.36 -20.84
N ALA A 4 3.91 18.19 -21.46
CA ALA A 4 2.94 17.13 -21.27
C ALA A 4 2.94 16.70 -19.80
N VAL A 5 1.75 16.65 -19.17
CA VAL A 5 1.61 16.11 -17.81
C VAL A 5 1.91 14.62 -17.85
N PRO A 6 2.83 14.13 -16.99
CA PRO A 6 3.13 12.70 -16.97
C PRO A 6 1.89 11.87 -16.68
N ARG A 7 1.72 10.79 -17.45
CA ARG A 7 0.55 9.92 -17.31
C ARG A 7 0.72 9.00 -16.11
N VAL A 8 -0.29 9.00 -15.24
CA VAL A 8 -0.43 8.03 -14.14
C VAL A 8 -1.08 6.77 -14.68
N THR A 9 -0.50 5.62 -14.40
CA THR A 9 -1.09 4.31 -14.74
C THR A 9 -1.00 3.39 -13.51
N ILE A 10 -2.04 2.62 -13.27
CA ILE A 10 -2.06 1.60 -12.20
C ILE A 10 -2.44 0.27 -12.82
N VAL A 11 -1.62 -0.75 -12.56
CA VAL A 11 -1.86 -2.12 -13.00
C VAL A 11 -1.79 -3.06 -11.81
N GLU A 12 -2.55 -4.16 -11.88
CA GLU A 12 -2.36 -5.25 -10.93
C GLU A 12 -1.04 -5.95 -11.26
N ALA A 13 -0.16 -6.07 -10.26
CA ALA A 13 1.16 -6.66 -10.44
C ALA A 13 1.04 -8.18 -10.36
N VAL A 14 1.06 -8.84 -11.50
CA VAL A 14 0.96 -10.30 -11.65
C VAL A 14 2.19 -10.85 -12.34
N ALA A 15 2.68 -10.18 -13.38
CA ALA A 15 3.87 -10.60 -14.11
C ALA A 15 5.12 -10.47 -13.22
N PRO A 16 6.12 -11.36 -13.39
CA PRO A 16 7.36 -11.31 -12.59
C PRO A 16 8.04 -9.95 -12.57
N ALA A 17 8.10 -9.26 -13.71
CA ALA A 17 8.70 -7.93 -13.79
C ALA A 17 7.93 -6.87 -12.97
N GLU A 18 6.61 -6.97 -12.95
CA GLU A 18 5.75 -6.07 -12.16
C GLU A 18 5.92 -6.33 -10.67
N ILE A 19 5.97 -7.60 -10.27
CA ILE A 19 6.20 -8.00 -8.88
C ILE A 19 7.59 -7.54 -8.41
N ASP A 20 8.60 -7.67 -9.25
CA ASP A 20 9.95 -7.19 -8.93
C ASP A 20 10.00 -5.67 -8.78
N ALA A 21 9.27 -4.93 -9.59
CA ALA A 21 9.14 -3.48 -9.46
C ALA A 21 8.50 -3.10 -8.12
N VAL A 22 7.44 -3.80 -7.72
CA VAL A 22 6.82 -3.60 -6.40
C VAL A 22 7.79 -3.95 -5.28
N ARG A 23 8.54 -5.05 -5.42
CA ARG A 23 9.55 -5.43 -4.41
C ARG A 23 10.57 -4.33 -4.19
N THR A 24 11.07 -3.72 -5.26
CA THR A 24 11.99 -2.57 -5.18
C THR A 24 11.35 -1.40 -4.42
N LEU A 25 10.10 -1.08 -4.71
CA LEU A 25 9.37 -0.01 -4.05
C LEU A 25 9.15 -0.30 -2.56
N VAL A 26 8.83 -1.54 -2.21
CA VAL A 26 8.63 -1.95 -0.81
C VAL A 26 9.94 -1.83 -0.02
N LEU A 27 11.08 -2.18 -0.63
CA LEU A 27 12.40 -1.98 -0.02
C LEU A 27 12.73 -0.50 0.18
N GLU A 28 12.41 0.36 -0.80
CA GLU A 28 12.55 1.81 -0.66
C GLU A 28 11.67 2.35 0.47
N TYR A 29 10.45 1.86 0.58
CA TYR A 29 9.53 2.21 1.65
C TYR A 29 10.15 1.92 3.03
N ARG A 30 10.70 0.71 3.20
CA ARG A 30 11.41 0.34 4.43
C ARG A 30 12.54 1.31 4.75
N ASP A 31 13.38 1.61 3.75
CA ASP A 31 14.54 2.47 3.94
C ASP A 31 14.13 3.90 4.29
N SER A 32 13.02 4.38 3.72
CA SER A 32 12.50 5.73 3.99
C SER A 32 12.01 5.93 5.42
N LEU A 33 11.65 4.87 6.11
CA LEU A 33 11.12 4.94 7.48
C LEU A 33 12.21 5.09 8.53
N GLY A 34 13.45 4.68 8.23
CA GLY A 34 14.53 4.66 9.21
C GLY A 34 14.29 3.75 10.41
N LEU A 35 13.39 2.78 10.28
CA LEU A 35 12.98 1.86 11.33
C LEU A 35 13.33 0.43 10.97
N ASP A 36 13.59 -0.39 11.98
CA ASP A 36 13.68 -1.83 11.80
C ASP A 36 12.27 -2.41 11.76
N LEU A 37 11.91 -2.97 10.59
CA LEU A 37 10.60 -3.60 10.39
C LEU A 37 10.63 -5.12 10.62
N ALA A 38 11.66 -5.64 11.26
CA ALA A 38 11.76 -7.08 11.59
C ALA A 38 10.54 -7.57 12.38
N PHE A 39 9.97 -6.72 13.23
CA PHE A 39 8.78 -7.03 14.00
C PHE A 39 7.53 -7.27 13.12
N GLN A 40 7.55 -6.86 11.84
CA GLN A 40 6.47 -7.11 10.88
C GLN A 40 6.77 -8.31 9.97
N GLN A 41 7.80 -9.09 10.26
CA GLN A 41 8.25 -10.20 9.40
C GLN A 41 8.53 -9.73 7.97
N PHE A 42 9.18 -8.59 7.85
CA PHE A 42 9.35 -7.87 6.60
C PHE A 42 10.15 -8.65 5.56
N ALA A 43 11.22 -9.33 5.97
CA ALA A 43 12.07 -10.10 5.06
C ALA A 43 11.28 -11.24 4.40
N GLU A 44 10.43 -11.92 5.16
CA GLU A 44 9.57 -12.99 4.66
C GLU A 44 8.51 -12.44 3.69
N GLU A 45 7.95 -11.28 4.01
CA GLU A 45 6.98 -10.59 3.13
C GLU A 45 7.60 -10.23 1.79
N VAL A 46 8.79 -9.62 1.80
CA VAL A 46 9.49 -9.22 0.57
C VAL A 46 9.79 -10.42 -0.32
N ALA A 47 10.18 -11.54 0.29
CA ALA A 47 10.44 -12.78 -0.44
C ALA A 47 9.16 -13.40 -1.02
N ALA A 48 8.01 -13.20 -0.39
CA ALA A 48 6.75 -13.89 -0.69
C ALA A 48 5.61 -12.94 -1.16
N LEU A 49 5.95 -11.82 -1.80
CA LEU A 49 4.95 -10.82 -2.21
C LEU A 49 3.77 -11.42 -3.00
N ALA A 50 4.06 -12.25 -3.99
CA ALA A 50 3.02 -12.84 -4.83
C ALA A 50 2.10 -13.78 -4.04
N ALA A 51 2.63 -14.47 -3.04
CA ALA A 51 1.84 -15.37 -2.20
C ALA A 51 1.00 -14.61 -1.17
N MET A 52 1.55 -13.54 -0.59
CA MET A 52 0.87 -12.77 0.45
C MET A 52 -0.19 -11.82 -0.09
N TYR A 53 0.06 -11.23 -1.26
CA TYR A 53 -0.81 -10.22 -1.86
C TYR A 53 -1.42 -10.65 -3.19
N GLY A 54 -1.22 -11.89 -3.60
CA GLY A 54 -1.77 -12.41 -4.85
C GLY A 54 -3.15 -13.03 -4.71
N PRO A 55 -3.76 -13.38 -5.86
CA PRO A 55 -5.02 -14.11 -5.83
C PRO A 55 -4.87 -15.47 -5.11
N PRO A 56 -5.97 -16.03 -4.57
CA PRO A 56 -7.34 -15.56 -4.73
C PRO A 56 -7.80 -14.51 -3.70
N GLY A 57 -7.11 -14.34 -2.60
CA GLY A 57 -7.57 -13.52 -1.47
C GLY A 57 -6.97 -12.12 -1.40
N GLY A 58 -5.97 -11.79 -2.23
CA GLY A 58 -5.27 -10.52 -2.20
C GLY A 58 -5.14 -9.89 -3.57
N ALA A 59 -4.53 -8.71 -3.59
CA ALA A 59 -4.19 -7.99 -4.80
C ALA A 59 -2.97 -7.11 -4.55
N LEU A 60 -2.11 -6.97 -5.56
CA LEU A 60 -0.91 -6.15 -5.51
C LEU A 60 -0.96 -5.20 -6.69
N PHE A 61 -0.73 -3.90 -6.45
CA PHE A 61 -0.80 -2.90 -7.51
C PHE A 61 0.52 -2.16 -7.66
N LEU A 62 0.87 -1.90 -8.90
CA LEU A 62 2.00 -1.09 -9.33
C LEU A 62 1.47 0.18 -9.99
N GLY A 63 1.88 1.33 -9.47
CA GLY A 63 1.62 2.63 -10.10
C GLY A 63 2.85 3.10 -10.85
N THR A 64 2.64 3.66 -12.04
CA THR A 64 3.69 4.28 -12.86
C THR A 64 3.36 5.72 -13.14
N LEU A 65 4.41 6.51 -13.31
CA LEU A 65 4.32 7.91 -13.73
C LEU A 65 5.21 8.09 -14.95
N GLY A 66 4.61 8.43 -16.10
CA GLY A 66 5.35 8.52 -17.35
C GLY A 66 6.05 7.24 -17.76
N GLY A 67 5.48 6.08 -17.41
CA GLY A 67 6.04 4.76 -17.73
C GLY A 67 7.10 4.27 -16.74
N VAL A 68 7.41 5.03 -15.69
CA VAL A 68 8.41 4.66 -14.67
C VAL A 68 7.69 4.25 -13.38
N ALA A 69 8.14 3.14 -12.77
CA ALA A 69 7.59 2.69 -11.49
C ALA A 69 7.66 3.81 -10.45
N ALA A 70 6.56 4.09 -9.77
CA ALA A 70 6.41 5.28 -8.94
C ALA A 70 5.73 5.01 -7.60
N GLY A 71 4.95 3.95 -7.47
CA GLY A 71 4.25 3.64 -6.23
C GLY A 71 3.63 2.26 -6.23
N CYS A 72 3.18 1.81 -5.07
CA CYS A 72 2.59 0.49 -4.89
C CYS A 72 1.60 0.48 -3.74
N VAL A 73 0.78 -0.57 -3.69
CA VAL A 73 -0.09 -0.91 -2.56
C VAL A 73 -0.45 -2.39 -2.64
N GLY A 74 -0.65 -3.01 -1.49
CA GLY A 74 -1.10 -4.39 -1.40
C GLY A 74 -2.36 -4.54 -0.58
N VAL A 75 -3.14 -5.55 -0.91
CA VAL A 75 -4.30 -6.02 -0.14
C VAL A 75 -4.06 -7.48 0.21
N ARG A 76 -4.21 -7.83 1.47
CA ARG A 76 -4.08 -9.22 1.92
C ARG A 76 -5.23 -9.62 2.84
N PRO A 77 -5.56 -10.93 2.90
CA PRO A 77 -6.54 -11.40 3.88
C PRO A 77 -6.08 -11.13 5.30
N PHE A 78 -7.01 -10.81 6.19
CA PHE A 78 -6.72 -10.60 7.61
C PHE A 78 -7.63 -11.48 8.48
N GLU A 79 -8.94 -11.36 8.30
CA GLU A 79 -9.97 -12.16 8.97
C GLU A 79 -11.06 -12.49 7.94
N PRO A 80 -11.99 -13.40 8.25
CA PRO A 80 -13.12 -13.62 7.35
C PRO A 80 -13.85 -12.31 7.05
N ARG A 81 -14.02 -12.00 5.77
CA ARG A 81 -14.62 -10.76 5.24
C ARG A 81 -13.89 -9.46 5.58
N CYS A 82 -12.67 -9.54 6.13
CA CYS A 82 -11.85 -8.38 6.44
C CYS A 82 -10.45 -8.56 5.83
N CYS A 83 -10.01 -7.57 5.10
CA CYS A 83 -8.66 -7.52 4.53
C CYS A 83 -7.84 -6.41 5.18
N GLU A 84 -6.57 -6.37 4.82
CA GLU A 84 -5.66 -5.33 5.28
C GLU A 84 -5.00 -4.67 4.07
N MET A 85 -5.01 -3.33 4.04
CA MET A 85 -4.21 -2.55 3.10
C MET A 85 -2.80 -2.40 3.67
N LYS A 86 -1.79 -2.73 2.87
CA LYS A 86 -0.38 -2.70 3.29
C LYS A 86 0.47 -2.02 2.23
N ARG A 87 1.53 -1.40 2.68
CA ARG A 87 2.63 -0.94 1.83
C ARG A 87 2.21 0.09 0.78
N LEU A 88 1.28 0.97 1.13
CA LEU A 88 1.02 2.14 0.29
C LEU A 88 2.23 3.04 0.32
N TYR A 89 2.88 3.19 -0.83
CA TYR A 89 4.08 3.99 -0.97
C TYR A 89 4.10 4.69 -2.31
N VAL A 90 4.52 5.95 -2.31
CA VAL A 90 4.76 6.73 -3.51
C VAL A 90 6.15 7.34 -3.41
N ARG A 91 6.97 7.12 -4.44
CA ARG A 91 8.31 7.73 -4.51
C ARG A 91 8.22 9.25 -4.37
N PRO A 92 9.15 9.90 -3.65
CA PRO A 92 9.12 11.36 -3.48
C PRO A 92 9.00 12.13 -4.79
N ALA A 93 9.70 11.70 -5.85
CA ALA A 93 9.66 12.35 -7.17
C ALA A 93 8.28 12.26 -7.85
N ALA A 94 7.42 11.32 -7.44
CA ALA A 94 6.09 11.11 -8.02
C ALA A 94 4.97 11.71 -7.18
N ARG A 95 5.27 12.33 -6.05
CA ARG A 95 4.27 12.99 -5.21
C ARG A 95 3.70 14.22 -5.90
N GLY A 96 2.46 14.59 -5.53
CA GLY A 96 1.77 15.71 -6.15
C GLY A 96 0.95 15.36 -7.40
N HIS A 97 0.92 14.08 -7.80
CA HIS A 97 0.16 13.59 -8.96
C HIS A 97 -1.06 12.76 -8.56
N ARG A 98 -1.45 12.79 -7.29
CA ARG A 98 -2.58 12.00 -6.73
C ARG A 98 -2.42 10.47 -6.87
N LEU A 99 -1.20 10.01 -7.08
CA LEU A 99 -0.93 8.57 -7.24
C LEU A 99 -1.28 7.78 -5.97
N GLY A 100 -0.94 8.30 -4.79
CA GLY A 100 -1.27 7.67 -3.51
C GLY A 100 -2.77 7.47 -3.33
N ARG A 101 -3.55 8.49 -3.64
CA ARG A 101 -5.01 8.42 -3.58
C ARG A 101 -5.56 7.38 -4.56
N GLN A 102 -5.07 7.39 -5.79
CA GLN A 102 -5.51 6.44 -6.81
C GLN A 102 -5.16 5.01 -6.46
N LEU A 103 -3.97 4.78 -5.90
CA LEU A 103 -3.57 3.46 -5.41
C LEU A 103 -4.47 2.98 -4.26
N ALA A 104 -4.74 3.85 -3.29
CA ALA A 104 -5.62 3.52 -2.18
C ALA A 104 -7.05 3.21 -2.68
N GLU A 105 -7.60 4.03 -3.55
CA GLU A 105 -8.93 3.81 -4.14
C GLU A 105 -8.98 2.50 -4.92
N ARG A 106 -7.93 2.19 -5.69
CA ARG A 106 -7.84 0.94 -6.45
C ARG A 106 -7.80 -0.28 -5.53
N SER A 107 -7.07 -0.20 -4.42
CA SER A 107 -7.02 -1.28 -3.43
C SER A 107 -8.38 -1.50 -2.77
N MET A 108 -9.12 -0.43 -2.48
CA MET A 108 -10.47 -0.52 -1.90
C MET A 108 -11.45 -1.15 -2.90
N ALA A 109 -11.38 -0.77 -4.17
CA ALA A 109 -12.21 -1.36 -5.22
C ALA A 109 -11.92 -2.86 -5.39
N ALA A 110 -10.64 -3.24 -5.37
CA ALA A 110 -10.23 -4.65 -5.44
C ALA A 110 -10.75 -5.44 -4.24
N ALA A 111 -10.67 -4.88 -3.05
CA ALA A 111 -11.18 -5.53 -1.84
C ALA A 111 -12.69 -5.79 -1.93
N ARG A 112 -13.46 -4.83 -2.41
CA ARG A 112 -14.91 -5.01 -2.64
C ARG A 112 -15.18 -6.11 -3.65
N ALA A 113 -14.44 -6.13 -4.75
CA ALA A 113 -14.57 -7.15 -5.80
C ALA A 113 -14.23 -8.55 -5.27
N LEU A 114 -13.32 -8.66 -4.31
CA LEU A 114 -12.95 -9.91 -3.65
C LEU A 114 -13.96 -10.35 -2.56
N GLY A 115 -14.96 -9.51 -2.27
CA GLY A 115 -16.01 -9.85 -1.30
C GLY A 115 -15.72 -9.43 0.13
N TYR A 116 -14.70 -8.63 0.37
CA TYR A 116 -14.42 -8.12 1.71
C TYR A 116 -15.43 -7.04 2.12
N ALA A 117 -15.91 -7.13 3.34
CA ALA A 117 -16.84 -6.16 3.92
C ALA A 117 -16.08 -5.00 4.61
N ARG A 118 -14.85 -5.26 5.06
CA ARG A 118 -14.03 -4.30 5.80
C ARG A 118 -12.58 -4.35 5.36
N MET A 119 -11.91 -3.23 5.47
CA MET A 119 -10.47 -3.09 5.23
C MET A 119 -9.85 -2.36 6.41
N ARG A 120 -8.79 -2.94 6.96
CA ARG A 120 -8.02 -2.35 8.06
C ARG A 120 -6.62 -1.97 7.58
N LEU A 121 -6.02 -1.06 8.32
CA LEU A 121 -4.62 -0.67 8.12
C LEU A 121 -4.02 -0.16 9.42
N ASP A 122 -2.71 -0.20 9.53
CA ASP A 122 -1.96 0.52 10.53
C ASP A 122 -1.07 1.55 9.85
N THR A 123 -0.84 2.68 10.53
CA THR A 123 -0.05 3.78 9.99
C THR A 123 0.81 4.41 11.08
N LEU A 124 2.05 4.71 10.74
CA LEU A 124 3.01 5.29 11.68
C LEU A 124 2.74 6.78 11.91
N PRO A 125 3.11 7.31 13.09
CA PRO A 125 2.86 8.73 13.41
C PRO A 125 3.58 9.69 12.46
N SER A 126 4.67 9.28 11.84
CA SER A 126 5.40 10.10 10.87
C SER A 126 4.70 10.23 9.51
N MET A 127 3.70 9.37 9.23
CA MET A 127 3.02 9.31 7.95
C MET A 127 1.78 10.21 7.92
N GLN A 128 1.95 11.52 8.16
CA GLN A 128 0.84 12.46 8.29
C GLN A 128 0.03 12.61 7.01
N ASP A 129 0.69 12.65 5.84
CA ASP A 129 0.00 12.77 4.55
C ASP A 129 -0.86 11.53 4.26
N ALA A 130 -0.33 10.35 4.55
CA ALA A 130 -1.07 9.11 4.39
C ALA A 130 -2.27 9.06 5.35
N GLN A 131 -2.09 9.48 6.60
CA GLN A 131 -3.19 9.55 7.58
C GLN A 131 -4.31 10.48 7.12
N ALA A 132 -3.96 11.65 6.60
CA ALA A 132 -4.94 12.59 6.07
C ALA A 132 -5.70 11.99 4.87
N LEU A 133 -5.01 11.27 4.01
CA LEU A 133 -5.62 10.56 2.89
C LEU A 133 -6.62 9.50 3.37
N TYR A 134 -6.25 8.68 4.35
CA TYR A 134 -7.13 7.65 4.87
C TYR A 134 -8.40 8.23 5.47
N VAL A 135 -8.29 9.30 6.26
CA VAL A 135 -9.45 9.99 6.82
C VAL A 135 -10.34 10.55 5.71
N ALA A 136 -9.75 11.15 4.67
CA ALA A 136 -10.49 11.66 3.52
C ALA A 136 -11.23 10.56 2.75
N LEU A 137 -10.71 9.33 2.77
CA LEU A 137 -11.34 8.17 2.12
C LEU A 137 -12.39 7.49 2.99
N GLY A 138 -12.59 7.94 4.23
CA GLY A 138 -13.62 7.43 5.13
C GLY A 138 -13.13 6.44 6.19
N PHE A 139 -11.83 6.23 6.31
CA PHE A 139 -11.28 5.41 7.40
C PHE A 139 -11.43 6.12 8.74
N TYR A 140 -11.67 5.35 9.80
CA TYR A 140 -11.83 5.85 11.16
C TYR A 140 -10.95 5.05 12.12
N ASP A 141 -10.60 5.66 13.26
CA ASP A 141 -9.75 5.01 14.26
C ASP A 141 -10.47 3.83 14.92
N ILE A 142 -9.73 2.73 15.09
CA ILE A 142 -10.17 1.53 15.79
C ILE A 142 -9.15 1.16 16.86
N GLN A 143 -9.50 0.20 17.72
CA GLN A 143 -8.57 -0.36 18.68
C GLN A 143 -7.44 -1.10 17.98
N PRO A 144 -6.20 -1.10 18.56
CA PRO A 144 -5.11 -1.88 18.01
C PRO A 144 -5.48 -3.36 17.86
N TYR A 145 -5.17 -3.93 16.71
CA TYR A 145 -5.40 -5.34 16.43
C TYR A 145 -4.10 -6.15 16.35
N ARG A 146 -2.96 -5.49 16.56
CA ARG A 146 -1.65 -6.11 16.73
C ARG A 146 -0.76 -5.23 17.59
N HIS A 147 0.33 -5.81 18.10
CA HIS A 147 1.34 -5.05 18.80
C HIS A 147 2.16 -4.21 17.81
N SER A 148 2.38 -2.94 18.15
CA SER A 148 3.35 -2.09 17.45
C SER A 148 4.35 -1.53 18.48
N PRO A 149 5.67 -1.71 18.26
CA PRO A 149 6.68 -1.12 19.14
C PRO A 149 6.84 0.39 18.93
N VAL A 150 6.19 0.97 17.91
CA VAL A 150 6.27 2.41 17.61
C VAL A 150 5.12 3.13 18.33
N PRO A 151 5.42 3.98 19.34
CA PRO A 151 4.39 4.76 20.02
C PRO A 151 3.66 5.68 19.02
N GLY A 152 2.34 5.81 19.18
CA GLY A 152 1.53 6.66 18.31
C GLY A 152 1.09 6.02 17.01
N THR A 153 1.36 4.74 16.79
CA THR A 153 0.82 3.99 15.65
C THR A 153 -0.71 4.01 15.70
N ARG A 154 -1.35 4.39 14.60
CA ARG A 154 -2.80 4.41 14.48
C ARG A 154 -3.29 3.17 13.75
N PHE A 155 -4.45 2.68 14.18
CA PHE A 155 -5.14 1.56 13.54
C PHE A 155 -6.48 2.08 13.03
N LEU A 156 -6.74 1.86 11.74
CA LEU A 156 -7.91 2.41 11.05
C LEU A 156 -8.68 1.30 10.31
N GLU A 157 -9.99 1.53 10.12
CA GLU A 157 -10.87 0.63 9.39
C GLU A 157 -11.75 1.40 8.40
#